data_960809200b409c4df42b280dc8cf1f23
#
_entry.id   960809200b409c4df42b280dc8cf1f23
#
_cell.length_a   1.000
_cell.length_b   1.000
_cell.length_c   1.000
_cell.angle_alpha   90.00
_cell.angle_beta   90.00
_cell.angle_gamma   90.00
#
_symmetry.space_group_name_H-M   'P 1'
#
loop_
_entity.id
_entity.type
_entity.pdbx_description
1 polymer ?
#
loop_
_entity_poly.entity_id
_entity_poly.type
_entity_poly.pdbx_seq_one_letter_code
_entity_poly.pdbx_strand_id
1 'polypeptide(L)'
;MKRRSSLLLVASSVGLAVLLIALPATTARRPRYGGTLRVEIGAAVSSLAPAVATSNADKSAARDAIESLIYDLRGPDDAFSGAGAFHVTAFEAGKRVVLAATEDYRLGRPFVDSIEIAMGRSAQDRIVDLELNKTDFAEVPAEDARKASERGVRVSRSKPDELLALVFSGGAEPERGKPVDARVREALALSIDRAAIVSFILQKEGEAAGGLLPQWSSGTAFLFSTAADPTHAKELSAQIVPSPKIVLGYDFGDALERAVAERIAVNAREAGITVTTRGTPGFPGVLAPLDERIWKRSAGTVDAVLVRVSMPSRNPAETLEDFASLLGITTSMNAYYVAPSSSAEEIYNREREIVSTHRVIPLVWLPRVYGLSARVRNWTPPGPGESWPLAEVWLDGPVEAVSDEGKK
;
A
#
# COMPACT_ATOMS: atom_id res chain seq x y z
N MET A 1 -50.26 1.49 56.17
CA MET A 1 -48.98 1.12 55.51
C MET A 1 -49.00 1.30 53.98
N LYS A 2 -49.60 2.36 53.41
CA LYS A 2 -49.72 2.59 51.93
C LYS A 2 -49.13 3.89 51.38
N ARG A 3 -48.40 4.67 52.21
CA ARG A 3 -47.84 6.00 51.80
C ARG A 3 -46.32 6.05 51.58
N ARG A 4 -45.60 4.96 51.87
CA ARG A 4 -44.12 4.93 51.71
C ARG A 4 -43.63 4.37 50.34
N SER A 5 -44.48 3.65 49.60
CA SER A 5 -44.11 3.04 48.33
C SER A 5 -44.16 4.05 47.12
N SER A 6 -44.92 5.14 47.21
CA SER A 6 -45.11 6.11 46.15
C SER A 6 -43.94 7.10 46.07
N LEU A 7 -43.22 7.36 47.17
CA LEU A 7 -42.08 8.29 47.17
C LEU A 7 -40.81 7.67 46.58
N LEU A 8 -40.63 6.36 46.69
CA LEU A 8 -39.49 5.67 46.10
C LEU A 8 -39.56 5.54 44.57
N LEU A 9 -40.78 5.45 44.02
CA LEU A 9 -40.99 5.37 42.55
C LEU A 9 -40.76 6.73 41.84
N VAL A 10 -41.07 7.82 42.48
CA VAL A 10 -40.84 9.17 41.97
C VAL A 10 -39.36 9.54 42.01
N ALA A 11 -38.63 9.13 43.05
CA ALA A 11 -37.21 9.38 43.18
C ALA A 11 -36.39 8.56 42.10
N SER A 12 -36.83 7.35 41.77
CA SER A 12 -36.18 6.54 40.72
C SER A 12 -36.38 7.11 39.31
N SER A 13 -37.55 7.67 39.02
CA SER A 13 -37.83 8.25 37.68
C SER A 13 -37.10 9.56 37.44
N VAL A 14 -36.91 10.39 38.47
CA VAL A 14 -36.10 11.62 38.37
C VAL A 14 -34.62 11.35 38.22
N GLY A 15 -34.10 10.32 38.91
CA GLY A 15 -32.70 9.89 38.76
C GLY A 15 -32.37 9.36 37.36
N LEU A 16 -33.30 8.64 36.72
CA LEU A 16 -33.13 8.11 35.35
C LEU A 16 -33.22 9.20 34.28
N ALA A 17 -34.10 10.22 34.50
CA ALA A 17 -34.24 11.36 33.60
C ALA A 17 -33.00 12.28 33.63
N VAL A 18 -32.33 12.45 34.78
CA VAL A 18 -31.10 13.24 34.89
C VAL A 18 -29.90 12.52 34.28
N LEU A 19 -29.86 11.18 34.31
CA LEU A 19 -28.77 10.41 33.68
C LEU A 19 -28.85 10.45 32.12
N LEU A 20 -30.02 10.64 31.54
CA LEU A 20 -30.19 10.76 30.09
C LEU A 20 -29.81 12.14 29.51
N ILE A 21 -29.61 13.15 30.36
CA ILE A 21 -29.26 14.55 29.92
C ILE A 21 -27.73 14.72 29.84
N ALA A 22 -26.93 13.81 30.41
CA ALA A 22 -25.48 13.92 30.46
C ALA A 22 -24.72 13.17 29.36
N LEU A 23 -25.37 12.79 28.28
CA LEU A 23 -24.62 12.39 27.08
C LEU A 23 -24.00 13.65 26.47
N PRO A 24 -22.65 13.77 26.40
CA PRO A 24 -22.05 14.87 25.70
C PRO A 24 -22.57 14.83 24.26
N ALA A 25 -23.38 15.82 23.90
CA ALA A 25 -23.70 16.05 22.51
C ALA A 25 -22.35 16.29 21.81
N THR A 26 -21.83 15.29 21.13
CA THR A 26 -20.74 15.51 20.19
C THR A 26 -21.30 16.44 19.13
N THR A 27 -21.08 17.74 19.34
CA THR A 27 -21.44 18.76 18.35
C THR A 27 -20.72 18.40 17.08
N ALA A 28 -21.45 17.87 16.09
CA ALA A 28 -20.92 17.60 14.76
C ALA A 28 -20.34 18.93 14.27
N ARG A 29 -19.02 19.02 14.21
CA ARG A 29 -18.33 20.21 13.71
C ARG A 29 -18.66 20.33 12.24
N ARG A 30 -19.13 21.50 11.82
CA ARG A 30 -19.44 21.75 10.41
C ARG A 30 -18.14 21.91 9.64
N PRO A 31 -18.06 21.39 8.40
CA PRO A 31 -16.94 21.65 7.51
C PRO A 31 -16.68 23.15 7.38
N ARG A 32 -15.40 23.51 7.31
CA ARG A 32 -14.96 24.90 7.15
C ARG A 32 -14.13 25.00 5.88
N TYR A 33 -14.29 26.11 5.19
CA TYR A 33 -13.43 26.48 4.08
C TYR A 33 -12.21 27.22 4.61
N GLY A 34 -11.07 27.01 3.93
CA GLY A 34 -9.85 27.77 4.16
C GLY A 34 -8.67 26.97 4.70
N GLY A 35 -7.50 27.58 4.61
CA GLY A 35 -6.25 27.09 5.12
C GLY A 35 -5.46 26.21 4.15
N THR A 36 -4.20 25.93 4.54
CA THR A 36 -3.27 25.10 3.79
C THR A 36 -3.15 23.72 4.44
N LEU A 37 -3.38 22.65 3.67
CA LEU A 37 -3.09 21.28 4.06
C LEU A 37 -1.63 20.95 3.74
N ARG A 38 -0.83 20.69 4.76
CA ARG A 38 0.59 20.33 4.62
C ARG A 38 0.72 18.83 4.55
N VAL A 39 1.29 18.35 3.45
CA VAL A 39 1.42 16.91 3.12
C VAL A 39 2.88 16.54 2.97
N GLU A 40 3.30 15.38 3.47
CA GLU A 40 4.63 14.84 3.25
C GLU A 40 4.59 13.44 2.67
N ILE A 41 5.38 13.21 1.62
CA ILE A 41 5.51 11.91 0.94
C ILE A 41 6.98 11.47 0.86
N GLY A 42 7.18 10.15 0.79
CA GLY A 42 8.51 9.57 0.61
C GLY A 42 9.02 9.64 -0.83
N ALA A 43 8.11 9.59 -1.80
CA ALA A 43 8.47 9.65 -3.21
C ALA A 43 8.99 11.04 -3.62
N ALA A 44 9.98 11.06 -4.51
CA ALA A 44 10.51 12.28 -5.13
C ALA A 44 10.00 12.38 -6.57
N VAL A 45 8.84 13.03 -6.77
CA VAL A 45 8.21 13.18 -8.08
C VAL A 45 8.96 14.19 -8.92
N SER A 46 9.51 13.77 -10.05
CA SER A 46 10.36 14.60 -10.91
C SER A 46 9.59 15.38 -11.99
N SER A 47 8.37 14.95 -12.32
CA SER A 47 7.51 15.58 -13.33
C SER A 47 6.04 15.38 -13.01
N LEU A 48 5.24 16.40 -13.24
CA LEU A 48 3.77 16.39 -13.15
C LEU A 48 3.11 16.41 -14.54
N ALA A 49 3.89 16.28 -15.61
CA ALA A 49 3.29 16.17 -16.95
C ALA A 49 2.49 14.86 -17.02
N PRO A 50 1.28 14.87 -17.61
CA PRO A 50 0.53 13.64 -17.82
C PRO A 50 1.45 12.62 -18.50
N ALA A 51 1.51 11.43 -17.96
CA ALA A 51 2.36 10.40 -18.51
C ALA A 51 1.85 10.03 -19.90
N VAL A 52 2.39 10.67 -20.92
CA VAL A 52 2.42 10.06 -22.24
C VAL A 52 3.13 8.73 -22.03
N ALA A 53 2.49 7.64 -22.36
CA ALA A 53 2.80 6.25 -22.03
C ALA A 53 4.20 5.73 -22.47
N THR A 54 5.26 6.52 -22.37
CA THR A 54 6.58 6.23 -22.93
C THR A 54 7.65 5.81 -21.92
N SER A 55 7.44 5.92 -20.62
CA SER A 55 8.35 5.27 -19.65
C SER A 55 7.64 4.89 -18.35
N ASN A 56 7.62 3.60 -18.08
CA ASN A 56 7.06 3.03 -16.86
C ASN A 56 7.92 3.29 -15.59
N ALA A 57 8.96 4.10 -15.66
CA ALA A 57 9.95 4.24 -14.59
C ALA A 57 9.54 5.21 -13.46
N ASP A 58 8.53 6.07 -13.66
CA ASP A 58 8.15 7.13 -12.71
C ASP A 58 6.71 6.99 -12.13
N LYS A 59 6.05 5.85 -12.31
CA LYS A 59 4.71 5.64 -11.75
C LYS A 59 4.81 5.25 -10.28
N SER A 60 4.89 6.23 -9.39
CA SER A 60 4.66 6.01 -7.97
C SER A 60 3.18 6.29 -7.62
N ALA A 61 2.61 5.55 -6.67
CA ALA A 61 1.25 5.81 -6.18
C ALA A 61 1.06 7.27 -5.71
N ALA A 62 2.13 7.88 -5.19
CA ALA A 62 2.15 9.29 -4.80
C ALA A 62 2.01 10.23 -6.00
N ARG A 63 2.66 9.93 -7.15
CA ARG A 63 2.51 10.71 -8.38
C ARG A 63 1.08 10.61 -8.91
N ASP A 64 0.54 9.39 -9.00
CA ASP A 64 -0.82 9.16 -9.46
C ASP A 64 -1.83 9.89 -8.58
N ALA A 65 -1.60 9.91 -7.25
CA ALA A 65 -2.41 10.66 -6.31
C ALA A 65 -2.35 12.18 -6.57
N ILE A 66 -1.16 12.74 -6.82
CA ILE A 66 -1.00 14.16 -7.15
C ILE A 66 -1.64 14.49 -8.51
N GLU A 67 -1.40 13.67 -9.52
CA GLU A 67 -2.00 13.85 -10.86
C GLU A 67 -3.52 13.85 -10.78
N SER A 68 -4.12 12.98 -9.99
CA SER A 68 -5.58 12.91 -9.80
C SER A 68 -6.19 14.15 -9.14
N LEU A 69 -5.42 14.91 -8.39
CA LEU A 69 -5.85 16.19 -7.80
C LEU A 69 -5.86 17.32 -8.85
N ILE A 70 -4.98 17.22 -9.85
CA ILE A 70 -4.77 18.24 -10.89
C ILE A 70 -5.64 17.97 -12.12
N TYR A 71 -5.81 16.68 -12.48
CA TYR A 71 -6.52 16.27 -13.68
C TYR A 71 -7.80 15.53 -13.31
N ASP A 72 -8.92 15.94 -13.91
CA ASP A 72 -10.16 15.16 -13.84
C ASP A 72 -10.13 14.05 -14.90
N LEU A 73 -9.72 12.87 -14.49
CA LEU A 73 -9.61 11.68 -15.35
C LEU A 73 -10.96 11.06 -15.75
N ARG A 74 -12.09 11.65 -15.31
CA ARG A 74 -13.45 11.12 -15.53
C ARG A 74 -14.25 11.92 -16.55
N GLY A 75 -13.59 12.64 -17.44
CA GLY A 75 -14.24 13.35 -18.54
C GLY A 75 -14.78 12.40 -19.62
N PRO A 76 -15.87 12.76 -20.34
CA PRO A 76 -16.50 11.88 -21.35
C PRO A 76 -15.61 11.55 -22.57
N ASP A 77 -14.48 12.18 -22.74
CA ASP A 77 -13.65 12.08 -23.93
C ASP A 77 -12.22 11.58 -23.70
N ASP A 78 -11.92 10.93 -22.55
CA ASP A 78 -10.55 10.48 -22.19
C ASP A 78 -9.46 11.56 -22.33
N ALA A 79 -9.85 12.81 -22.54
CA ALA A 79 -8.93 13.93 -22.65
C ALA A 79 -8.54 14.39 -21.22
N PHE A 80 -7.24 14.40 -20.94
CA PHE A 80 -6.67 15.03 -19.77
C PHE A 80 -7.01 16.52 -19.76
N SER A 81 -8.16 16.88 -19.21
CA SER A 81 -8.48 18.27 -18.98
C SER A 81 -7.88 18.68 -17.64
N GLY A 82 -7.14 19.77 -17.57
CA GLY A 82 -6.58 20.33 -16.34
C GLY A 82 -7.66 20.90 -15.39
N ALA A 83 -8.84 20.28 -15.34
CA ALA A 83 -10.02 20.69 -14.60
C ALA A 83 -10.18 19.90 -13.28
N GLY A 84 -9.08 19.53 -12.65
CA GLY A 84 -9.08 18.87 -11.34
C GLY A 84 -9.54 19.80 -10.21
N ALA A 85 -9.73 19.23 -9.02
CA ALA A 85 -10.10 19.95 -7.80
C ALA A 85 -9.06 21.02 -7.42
N PHE A 86 -7.82 20.85 -7.88
CA PHE A 86 -6.72 21.77 -7.62
C PHE A 86 -5.91 22.03 -8.89
N HIS A 87 -5.17 23.15 -8.90
CA HIS A 87 -4.22 23.48 -9.96
C HIS A 87 -2.85 23.82 -9.38
N VAL A 88 -1.79 23.57 -10.14
CA VAL A 88 -0.40 23.79 -9.71
C VAL A 88 -0.10 25.29 -9.69
N THR A 89 0.40 25.81 -8.58
CA THR A 89 0.88 27.20 -8.44
C THR A 89 2.40 27.26 -8.34
N ALA A 90 3.05 26.20 -7.81
CA ALA A 90 4.50 26.10 -7.76
C ALA A 90 4.91 24.62 -7.82
N PHE A 91 6.04 24.34 -8.49
CA PHE A 91 6.61 23.00 -8.57
C PHE A 91 8.14 23.05 -8.57
N GLU A 92 8.75 22.35 -7.62
CA GLU A 92 10.16 22.09 -7.53
C GLU A 92 10.38 20.58 -7.61
N ALA A 93 10.91 20.11 -8.76
CA ALA A 93 11.06 18.69 -9.04
C ALA A 93 11.76 17.93 -7.89
N GLY A 94 11.13 16.86 -7.43
CA GLY A 94 11.62 15.99 -6.36
C GLY A 94 11.60 16.62 -4.95
N LYS A 95 11.12 17.85 -4.79
CA LYS A 95 11.15 18.55 -3.50
C LYS A 95 9.77 18.98 -3.02
N ARG A 96 9.03 19.72 -3.85
CA ARG A 96 7.79 20.36 -3.41
C ARG A 96 6.84 20.65 -4.57
N VAL A 97 5.54 20.49 -4.32
CA VAL A 97 4.48 21.05 -5.16
C VAL A 97 3.49 21.82 -4.28
N VAL A 98 3.02 22.95 -4.79
CA VAL A 98 1.94 23.74 -4.19
C VAL A 98 0.77 23.75 -5.14
N LEU A 99 -0.37 23.36 -4.64
CA LEU A 99 -1.64 23.28 -5.34
C LEU A 99 -2.61 24.29 -4.73
N ALA A 100 -3.32 25.07 -5.53
CA ALA A 100 -4.42 25.92 -5.09
C ALA A 100 -5.78 25.33 -5.50
N ALA A 101 -6.79 25.55 -4.68
CA ALA A 101 -8.14 25.09 -4.95
C ALA A 101 -8.69 25.71 -6.23
N THR A 102 -9.41 24.92 -7.03
CA THR A 102 -10.15 25.39 -8.21
C THR A 102 -11.53 25.87 -7.75
N GLU A 103 -11.79 27.17 -7.86
CA GLU A 103 -13.02 27.79 -7.35
C GLU A 103 -14.28 27.21 -8.02
N ASP A 104 -14.22 26.99 -9.34
CA ASP A 104 -15.33 26.51 -10.16
C ASP A 104 -15.27 25.00 -10.41
N TYR A 105 -14.67 24.24 -9.50
CA TYR A 105 -14.61 22.78 -9.66
C TYR A 105 -16.01 22.16 -9.74
N ARG A 106 -16.25 21.31 -10.75
CA ARG A 106 -17.59 20.75 -11.07
C ARG A 106 -18.29 19.98 -9.93
N LEU A 107 -17.53 19.41 -8.99
CA LEU A 107 -18.06 18.72 -7.81
C LEU A 107 -18.14 19.63 -6.57
N GLY A 108 -17.91 20.93 -6.72
CA GLY A 108 -17.86 21.91 -5.67
C GLY A 108 -16.43 22.27 -5.26
N ARG A 109 -16.22 23.52 -4.85
CA ARG A 109 -14.92 23.99 -4.39
C ARG A 109 -14.37 23.13 -3.27
N PRO A 110 -13.09 22.74 -3.32
CA PRO A 110 -12.42 22.05 -2.20
C PRO A 110 -12.50 22.85 -0.90
N PHE A 111 -12.53 22.17 0.23
CA PHE A 111 -12.62 22.85 1.53
C PHE A 111 -11.34 23.60 1.90
N VAL A 112 -10.14 23.05 1.58
CA VAL A 112 -8.87 23.73 1.79
C VAL A 112 -8.56 24.69 0.64
N ASP A 113 -7.91 25.83 0.93
CA ASP A 113 -7.51 26.79 -0.11
C ASP A 113 -6.32 26.29 -0.90
N SER A 114 -5.42 25.55 -0.26
CA SER A 114 -4.22 25.05 -0.88
C SER A 114 -3.72 23.76 -0.25
N ILE A 115 -2.93 23.00 -1.01
CA ILE A 115 -2.19 21.83 -0.54
C ILE A 115 -0.71 22.09 -0.82
N GLU A 116 0.14 21.98 0.19
CA GLU A 116 1.59 21.97 0.05
C GLU A 116 2.12 20.57 0.28
N ILE A 117 2.73 19.96 -0.75
CA ILE A 117 3.26 18.60 -0.69
C ILE A 117 4.78 18.65 -0.72
N ALA A 118 5.43 18.31 0.41
CA ALA A 118 6.87 18.11 0.49
C ALA A 118 7.22 16.67 0.11
N MET A 119 8.22 16.51 -0.76
CA MET A 119 8.60 15.23 -1.36
C MET A 119 9.95 14.75 -0.88
N GLY A 120 10.24 13.45 -1.06
CA GLY A 120 11.55 12.86 -0.71
C GLY A 120 11.84 12.85 0.79
N ARG A 121 10.83 12.97 1.64
CA ARG A 121 10.98 12.98 3.09
C ARG A 121 11.20 11.57 3.62
N SER A 122 12.17 11.38 4.51
CA SER A 122 12.36 10.09 5.15
C SER A 122 11.14 9.69 6.02
N ALA A 123 10.91 8.40 6.22
CA ALA A 123 9.83 7.92 7.09
C ALA A 123 9.93 8.47 8.51
N GLN A 124 11.16 8.54 9.04
CA GLN A 124 11.41 9.07 10.37
C GLN A 124 11.08 10.56 10.47
N ASP A 125 11.48 11.38 9.46
CA ASP A 125 11.16 12.82 9.46
C ASP A 125 9.67 13.05 9.40
N ARG A 126 8.94 12.32 8.53
CA ARG A 126 7.47 12.43 8.40
C ARG A 126 6.74 12.15 9.72
N ILE A 127 7.17 11.11 10.46
CA ILE A 127 6.58 10.80 11.77
C ILE A 127 6.87 11.90 12.79
N VAL A 128 8.10 12.42 12.82
CA VAL A 128 8.49 13.52 13.72
C VAL A 128 7.75 14.81 13.37
N ASP A 129 7.61 15.13 12.08
CA ASP A 129 6.92 16.36 11.65
C ASP A 129 5.40 16.28 11.91
N LEU A 130 4.80 15.09 11.86
CA LEU A 130 3.41 14.84 12.33
C LEU A 130 3.29 15.05 13.84
N GLU A 131 4.21 14.47 14.64
CA GLU A 131 4.24 14.60 16.10
C GLU A 131 4.36 16.08 16.52
N LEU A 132 5.19 16.84 15.82
CA LEU A 132 5.40 18.27 16.06
C LEU A 132 4.34 19.18 15.43
N ASN A 133 3.33 18.63 14.75
CA ASN A 133 2.30 19.36 14.01
C ASN A 133 2.87 20.30 12.91
N LYS A 134 4.04 19.97 12.36
CA LYS A 134 4.62 20.67 11.20
C LYS A 134 3.99 20.23 9.89
N THR A 135 3.53 18.99 9.82
CA THR A 135 2.73 18.45 8.72
C THR A 135 1.36 18.02 9.20
N ASP A 136 0.37 18.01 8.31
CA ASP A 136 -1.01 17.64 8.63
C ASP A 136 -1.36 16.24 8.17
N PHE A 137 -0.68 15.77 7.14
CA PHE A 137 -0.89 14.47 6.50
C PHE A 137 0.45 13.90 6.01
N ALA A 138 0.71 12.65 6.29
CA ALA A 138 1.87 11.97 5.72
C ALA A 138 1.63 10.46 5.53
N GLU A 139 2.26 9.87 4.52
CA GLU A 139 2.36 8.42 4.41
C GLU A 139 3.31 7.88 5.49
N VAL A 140 2.90 6.82 6.16
CA VAL A 140 3.68 6.13 7.20
C VAL A 140 3.91 4.69 6.74
N PRO A 141 5.15 4.16 6.79
CA PRO A 141 5.37 2.75 6.53
C PRO A 141 4.54 1.86 7.47
N ALA A 142 4.03 0.74 6.95
CA ALA A 142 3.18 -0.15 7.75
C ALA A 142 3.90 -0.64 9.01
N GLU A 143 5.17 -0.97 8.93
CA GLU A 143 6.02 -1.41 10.05
C GLU A 143 6.24 -0.34 11.12
N ASP A 144 6.08 0.94 10.78
CA ASP A 144 6.19 2.08 11.71
C ASP A 144 4.83 2.58 12.24
N ALA A 145 3.71 2.04 11.75
CA ALA A 145 2.36 2.48 12.11
C ALA A 145 2.10 2.46 13.62
N ARG A 146 2.51 1.39 14.27
CA ARG A 146 2.39 1.25 15.72
C ARG A 146 3.23 2.28 16.47
N LYS A 147 4.48 2.47 16.08
CA LYS A 147 5.38 3.46 16.67
C LYS A 147 4.86 4.88 16.50
N ALA A 148 4.31 5.22 15.34
CA ALA A 148 3.66 6.51 15.11
C ALA A 148 2.47 6.71 16.06
N SER A 149 1.62 5.68 16.21
CA SER A 149 0.48 5.71 17.14
C SER A 149 0.89 5.86 18.62
N GLU A 150 1.95 5.16 19.05
CA GLU A 150 2.51 5.27 20.41
C GLU A 150 3.07 6.67 20.69
N ARG A 151 3.48 7.42 19.67
CA ARG A 151 3.90 8.82 19.74
C ARG A 151 2.73 9.84 19.67
N GLY A 152 1.49 9.35 19.68
CA GLY A 152 0.30 10.20 19.64
C GLY A 152 -0.14 10.66 18.25
N VAL A 153 0.50 10.18 17.17
CA VAL A 153 0.03 10.43 15.81
C VAL A 153 -1.26 9.66 15.56
N ARG A 154 -2.28 10.34 15.04
CA ARG A 154 -3.52 9.68 14.62
C ARG A 154 -3.26 8.92 13.33
N VAL A 155 -3.33 7.60 13.40
CA VAL A 155 -3.04 6.71 12.26
C VAL A 155 -4.34 6.20 11.63
N SER A 156 -4.44 6.32 10.31
CA SER A 156 -5.53 5.79 9.48
C SER A 156 -4.99 4.74 8.52
N ARG A 157 -5.74 3.65 8.32
CA ARG A 157 -5.32 2.49 7.54
C ARG A 157 -6.33 2.17 6.46
N SER A 158 -5.86 1.84 5.25
CA SER A 158 -6.70 1.20 4.23
C SER A 158 -7.00 -0.25 4.60
N LYS A 159 -7.88 -0.92 3.85
CA LYS A 159 -7.81 -2.38 3.77
C LYS A 159 -6.44 -2.76 3.17
N PRO A 160 -5.89 -3.95 3.53
CA PRO A 160 -4.66 -4.43 2.90
C PRO A 160 -4.85 -4.54 1.38
N ASP A 161 -4.11 -3.76 0.62
CA ASP A 161 -4.22 -3.64 -0.84
C ASP A 161 -2.86 -3.58 -1.55
N GLU A 162 -1.77 -3.79 -0.82
CA GLU A 162 -0.42 -3.92 -1.36
C GLU A 162 0.15 -5.29 -1.01
N LEU A 163 0.54 -6.07 -2.03
CA LEU A 163 1.15 -7.37 -1.88
C LEU A 163 2.68 -7.25 -1.86
N LEU A 164 3.33 -7.75 -0.81
CA LEU A 164 4.74 -8.08 -0.82
C LEU A 164 4.90 -9.54 -1.24
N ALA A 165 5.62 -9.79 -2.32
CA ALA A 165 5.85 -11.12 -2.86
C ALA A 165 7.33 -11.35 -3.21
N LEU A 166 7.75 -12.62 -3.22
CA LEU A 166 9.01 -13.06 -3.78
C LEU A 166 8.76 -13.60 -5.19
N VAL A 167 9.52 -13.11 -6.17
CA VAL A 167 9.37 -13.47 -7.58
C VAL A 167 10.68 -14.03 -8.12
N PHE A 168 10.62 -15.22 -8.72
CA PHE A 168 11.76 -15.83 -9.39
C PHE A 168 11.90 -15.37 -10.83
N SER A 169 13.14 -15.23 -11.30
CA SER A 169 13.41 -14.89 -12.70
C SER A 169 12.84 -15.96 -13.67
N GLY A 170 12.33 -15.50 -14.79
CA GLY A 170 11.61 -16.35 -15.74
C GLY A 170 12.44 -17.39 -16.49
N GLY A 171 13.75 -17.29 -16.46
CA GLY A 171 14.65 -18.24 -17.10
C GLY A 171 14.49 -18.41 -18.62
N ALA A 172 13.89 -17.45 -19.31
CA ALA A 172 13.61 -17.54 -20.75
C ALA A 172 14.86 -17.34 -21.64
N GLU A 173 16.00 -16.91 -21.08
CA GLU A 173 17.23 -16.70 -21.86
C GLU A 173 18.33 -17.71 -21.49
N PRO A 174 18.92 -18.39 -22.51
CA PRO A 174 20.02 -19.37 -22.30
C PRO A 174 21.30 -18.77 -21.70
N GLU A 175 21.45 -17.45 -21.76
CA GLU A 175 22.66 -16.74 -21.30
C GLU A 175 22.73 -16.53 -19.79
N ARG A 176 21.65 -16.86 -19.04
CA ARG A 176 21.54 -16.55 -17.60
C ARG A 176 21.61 -17.72 -16.65
N GLY A 177 21.96 -18.88 -17.14
CA GLY A 177 21.94 -20.08 -16.34
C GLY A 177 20.55 -20.75 -16.34
N LYS A 178 20.49 -21.93 -15.71
CA LYS A 178 19.25 -22.69 -15.62
C LYS A 178 18.29 -22.01 -14.64
N PRO A 179 16.98 -21.95 -14.96
CA PRO A 179 15.98 -21.48 -14.01
C PRO A 179 16.07 -22.28 -12.71
N VAL A 180 15.77 -21.66 -11.58
CA VAL A 180 15.73 -22.33 -10.28
C VAL A 180 14.75 -23.50 -10.36
N ASP A 181 15.19 -24.69 -9.93
CA ASP A 181 14.38 -25.92 -9.94
C ASP A 181 13.05 -25.70 -9.21
N ALA A 182 11.96 -26.22 -9.76
CA ALA A 182 10.61 -26.08 -9.20
C ALA A 182 10.54 -26.60 -7.75
N ARG A 183 11.23 -27.69 -7.44
CA ARG A 183 11.29 -28.26 -6.08
C ARG A 183 12.00 -27.33 -5.10
N VAL A 184 13.02 -26.57 -5.56
CA VAL A 184 13.69 -25.56 -4.72
C VAL A 184 12.75 -24.40 -4.43
N ARG A 185 11.97 -23.95 -5.44
CA ARG A 185 10.99 -22.88 -5.24
C ARG A 185 9.89 -23.31 -4.27
N GLU A 186 9.38 -24.53 -4.42
CA GLU A 186 8.39 -25.12 -3.51
C GLU A 186 8.93 -25.26 -2.09
N ALA A 187 10.13 -25.85 -1.92
CA ALA A 187 10.76 -25.97 -0.62
C ALA A 187 10.99 -24.60 0.05
N LEU A 188 11.40 -23.58 -0.72
CA LEU A 188 11.51 -22.22 -0.20
C LEU A 188 10.14 -21.67 0.23
N ALA A 189 9.09 -21.84 -0.58
CA ALA A 189 7.74 -21.38 -0.27
C ALA A 189 7.19 -21.98 1.03
N LEU A 190 7.44 -23.28 1.23
CA LEU A 190 7.04 -24.03 2.44
C LEU A 190 7.87 -23.65 3.67
N SER A 191 9.12 -23.22 3.50
CA SER A 191 9.99 -22.85 4.62
C SER A 191 9.62 -21.50 5.24
N ILE A 192 8.95 -20.61 4.52
CA ILE A 192 8.72 -19.23 4.95
C ILE A 192 7.61 -19.13 6.01
N ASP A 193 7.97 -18.71 7.20
CA ASP A 193 7.03 -18.40 8.29
C ASP A 193 6.44 -16.99 8.13
N ARG A 194 5.33 -16.91 7.39
CA ARG A 194 4.59 -15.66 7.13
C ARG A 194 3.99 -15.08 8.41
N ALA A 195 3.56 -15.93 9.34
CA ALA A 195 3.01 -15.49 10.61
C ALA A 195 4.05 -14.75 11.46
N ALA A 196 5.31 -15.21 11.43
CA ALA A 196 6.41 -14.53 12.09
C ALA A 196 6.75 -13.18 11.42
N ILE A 197 6.67 -13.09 10.08
CA ILE A 197 6.83 -11.80 9.37
C ILE A 197 5.78 -10.81 9.84
N VAL A 198 4.50 -11.19 9.84
CA VAL A 198 3.40 -10.32 10.30
C VAL A 198 3.56 -9.94 11.77
N SER A 199 3.91 -10.90 12.64
CA SER A 199 3.92 -10.67 14.08
C SER A 199 5.12 -9.83 14.55
N PHE A 200 6.32 -10.10 14.01
CA PHE A 200 7.57 -9.53 14.53
C PHE A 200 8.12 -8.40 13.67
N ILE A 201 8.02 -8.48 12.35
CA ILE A 201 8.53 -7.43 11.46
C ILE A 201 7.47 -6.35 11.29
N LEU A 202 6.25 -6.73 10.94
CA LEU A 202 5.13 -5.81 10.72
C LEU A 202 4.38 -5.42 12.00
N GLN A 203 4.73 -5.97 13.16
CA GLN A 203 4.07 -5.68 14.44
C GLN A 203 2.54 -5.82 14.38
N LYS A 204 2.06 -6.80 13.61
CA LYS A 204 0.66 -7.12 13.32
C LYS A 204 -0.04 -6.13 12.36
N GLU A 205 0.70 -5.29 11.68
CA GLU A 205 0.16 -4.49 10.58
C GLU A 205 0.24 -5.30 9.28
N GLY A 206 -0.91 -5.73 8.77
CA GLY A 206 -1.00 -6.56 7.57
C GLY A 206 -1.44 -8.00 7.83
N GLU A 207 -1.52 -8.76 6.77
CA GLU A 207 -2.06 -10.13 6.77
C GLU A 207 -1.12 -11.07 6.02
N ALA A 208 -0.96 -12.33 6.51
CA ALA A 208 -0.20 -13.34 5.80
C ALA A 208 -0.88 -13.67 4.46
N ALA A 209 -0.11 -13.70 3.37
CA ALA A 209 -0.60 -13.97 2.03
C ALA A 209 -0.25 -15.40 1.58
N GLY A 210 -1.27 -16.18 1.26
CA GLY A 210 -1.11 -17.48 0.60
C GLY A 210 -1.39 -17.40 -0.91
N GLY A 211 -2.17 -16.39 -1.33
CA GLY A 211 -2.55 -16.10 -2.72
C GLY A 211 -2.19 -14.69 -3.15
N LEU A 212 -2.53 -14.38 -4.40
CA LEU A 212 -2.32 -13.09 -5.05
C LEU A 212 -3.47 -12.11 -4.85
N LEU A 213 -4.55 -12.53 -4.21
CA LEU A 213 -5.69 -11.69 -3.87
C LEU A 213 -5.91 -11.69 -2.35
N PRO A 214 -6.21 -10.53 -1.75
CA PRO A 214 -6.50 -10.49 -0.32
C PRO A 214 -7.88 -11.10 -0.04
N GLN A 215 -8.05 -11.67 1.14
CA GLN A 215 -9.28 -12.37 1.52
C GLN A 215 -10.55 -11.49 1.41
N TRP A 216 -10.45 -10.20 1.69
CA TRP A 216 -11.59 -9.28 1.59
C TRP A 216 -12.05 -9.05 0.14
N SER A 217 -11.18 -9.32 -0.87
CA SER A 217 -11.47 -9.20 -2.31
C SER A 217 -11.94 -10.54 -2.90
N SER A 218 -11.21 -11.63 -2.63
CA SER A 218 -11.50 -12.96 -3.17
C SER A 218 -12.64 -13.69 -2.46
N GLY A 219 -12.99 -13.24 -1.24
CA GLY A 219 -13.97 -13.92 -0.39
C GLY A 219 -13.33 -15.01 0.48
N THR A 220 -14.16 -15.68 1.28
CA THR A 220 -13.71 -16.67 2.28
C THR A 220 -13.83 -18.11 1.82
N ALA A 221 -14.44 -18.37 0.66
CA ALA A 221 -14.70 -19.74 0.18
C ALA A 221 -13.45 -20.44 -0.37
N PHE A 222 -12.47 -19.66 -0.84
CA PHE A 222 -11.28 -20.14 -1.54
C PHE A 222 -10.03 -19.54 -0.94
N LEU A 223 -9.39 -20.26 -0.03
CA LEU A 223 -8.20 -19.79 0.68
C LEU A 223 -6.98 -20.62 0.31
N PHE A 224 -5.85 -19.94 0.16
CA PHE A 224 -4.54 -20.56 0.05
C PHE A 224 -3.89 -20.68 1.43
N SER A 225 -3.17 -21.79 1.65
CA SER A 225 -2.45 -21.97 2.92
C SER A 225 -1.35 -20.93 3.08
N THR A 226 -1.28 -20.33 4.27
CA THR A 226 -0.21 -19.43 4.69
C THR A 226 0.75 -20.09 5.66
N ALA A 227 0.44 -21.33 6.08
CA ALA A 227 1.24 -22.08 7.04
C ALA A 227 2.58 -22.50 6.45
N ALA A 228 3.64 -22.38 7.25
CA ALA A 228 4.92 -22.98 6.92
C ALA A 228 4.92 -24.48 7.20
N ASP A 229 5.62 -25.25 6.36
CA ASP A 229 5.92 -26.66 6.60
C ASP A 229 7.44 -26.89 6.44
N PRO A 230 8.23 -26.55 7.45
CA PRO A 230 9.68 -26.68 7.40
C PRO A 230 10.14 -28.15 7.31
N THR A 231 9.33 -29.11 7.76
CA THR A 231 9.65 -30.53 7.68
C THR A 231 9.61 -30.98 6.23
N HIS A 232 8.51 -30.73 5.55
CA HIS A 232 8.37 -31.06 4.13
C HIS A 232 9.34 -30.25 3.24
N ALA A 233 9.56 -28.99 3.55
CA ALA A 233 10.58 -28.17 2.89
C ALA A 233 11.97 -28.81 2.94
N LYS A 234 12.36 -29.34 4.11
CA LYS A 234 13.63 -30.02 4.31
C LYS A 234 13.71 -31.35 3.56
N GLU A 235 12.63 -32.11 3.52
CA GLU A 235 12.57 -33.37 2.74
C GLU A 235 12.75 -33.12 1.24
N LEU A 236 12.10 -32.10 0.69
CA LEU A 236 12.24 -31.71 -0.70
C LEU A 236 13.67 -31.24 -1.02
N SER A 237 14.24 -30.37 -0.19
CA SER A 237 15.58 -29.83 -0.41
C SER A 237 16.68 -30.89 -0.32
N ALA A 238 16.51 -31.89 0.56
CA ALA A 238 17.46 -32.99 0.73
C ALA A 238 17.58 -33.89 -0.51
N GLN A 239 16.58 -33.89 -1.39
CA GLN A 239 16.59 -34.64 -2.65
C GLN A 239 17.36 -33.93 -3.78
N ILE A 240 17.83 -32.70 -3.54
CA ILE A 240 18.47 -31.84 -4.54
C ILE A 240 19.98 -31.81 -4.30
N VAL A 241 20.74 -32.22 -5.30
CA VAL A 241 22.22 -32.27 -5.22
C VAL A 241 22.80 -31.45 -6.39
N PRO A 242 23.71 -30.53 -6.13
CA PRO A 242 24.18 -30.01 -4.83
C PRO A 242 23.11 -29.23 -4.07
N SER A 243 23.32 -29.00 -2.76
CA SER A 243 22.40 -28.25 -1.92
C SER A 243 22.03 -26.91 -2.56
N PRO A 244 20.73 -26.54 -2.55
CA PRO A 244 20.25 -25.34 -3.24
C PRO A 244 20.88 -24.06 -2.70
N LYS A 245 21.25 -23.17 -3.62
CA LYS A 245 21.74 -21.83 -3.31
C LYS A 245 20.91 -20.83 -4.10
N ILE A 246 20.43 -19.77 -3.45
CA ILE A 246 19.60 -18.71 -4.03
C ILE A 246 20.17 -17.36 -3.63
N VAL A 247 20.27 -16.45 -4.58
CA VAL A 247 20.55 -15.03 -4.32
C VAL A 247 19.22 -14.29 -4.39
N LEU A 248 18.77 -13.75 -3.24
CA LEU A 248 17.53 -13.01 -3.09
C LEU A 248 17.82 -11.49 -3.09
N GLY A 249 17.35 -10.81 -4.12
CA GLY A 249 17.39 -9.36 -4.25
C GLY A 249 16.30 -8.66 -3.46
N TYR A 250 16.59 -7.46 -2.95
CA TYR A 250 15.61 -6.55 -2.33
C TYR A 250 16.01 -5.10 -2.62
N ASP A 251 15.08 -4.15 -2.53
CA ASP A 251 15.38 -2.74 -2.68
C ASP A 251 16.24 -2.26 -1.50
N PHE A 252 17.44 -1.76 -1.79
CA PHE A 252 18.36 -1.24 -0.79
C PHE A 252 17.76 -0.10 0.05
N GLY A 253 16.85 0.69 -0.53
CA GLY A 253 16.14 1.80 0.14
C GLY A 253 14.96 1.35 1.01
N ASP A 254 14.50 0.10 0.88
CA ASP A 254 13.35 -0.43 1.61
C ASP A 254 13.77 -1.26 2.83
N ALA A 255 13.55 -0.70 4.03
CA ALA A 255 13.90 -1.36 5.28
C ALA A 255 13.04 -2.61 5.56
N LEU A 256 11.78 -2.61 5.14
CA LEU A 256 10.89 -3.74 5.28
C LEU A 256 11.33 -4.90 4.40
N GLU A 257 11.60 -4.64 3.12
CA GLU A 257 12.08 -5.69 2.21
C GLU A 257 13.38 -6.32 2.71
N ARG A 258 14.30 -5.50 3.21
CA ARG A 258 15.54 -5.99 3.82
C ARG A 258 15.27 -6.93 5.00
N ALA A 259 14.43 -6.52 5.95
CA ALA A 259 14.11 -7.31 7.13
C ALA A 259 13.42 -8.64 6.75
N VAL A 260 12.52 -8.60 5.76
CA VAL A 260 11.85 -9.79 5.23
C VAL A 260 12.83 -10.71 4.52
N ALA A 261 13.74 -10.18 3.69
CA ALA A 261 14.76 -10.98 3.01
C ALA A 261 15.68 -11.71 4.01
N GLU A 262 16.13 -11.02 5.05
CA GLU A 262 16.93 -11.60 6.13
C GLU A 262 16.15 -12.70 6.89
N ARG A 263 14.86 -12.50 7.14
CA ARG A 263 14.00 -13.52 7.77
C ARG A 263 13.82 -14.75 6.88
N ILE A 264 13.59 -14.56 5.58
CA ILE A 264 13.52 -15.66 4.61
C ILE A 264 14.82 -16.46 4.59
N ALA A 265 15.99 -15.80 4.63
CA ALA A 265 17.28 -16.49 4.66
C ALA A 265 17.46 -17.35 5.92
N VAL A 266 16.91 -16.93 7.06
CA VAL A 266 16.91 -17.73 8.30
C VAL A 266 16.02 -18.95 8.15
N ASN A 267 14.77 -18.78 7.71
CA ASN A 267 13.82 -19.88 7.52
C ASN A 267 14.33 -20.90 6.48
N ALA A 268 14.86 -20.44 5.35
CA ALA A 268 15.41 -21.29 4.29
C ALA A 268 16.57 -22.17 4.79
N ARG A 269 17.43 -21.64 5.67
CA ARG A 269 18.55 -22.39 6.25
C ARG A 269 18.08 -23.60 7.05
N GLU A 270 16.98 -23.50 7.79
CA GLU A 270 16.38 -24.58 8.55
C GLU A 270 15.89 -25.71 7.62
N ALA A 271 15.47 -25.35 6.41
CA ALA A 271 15.09 -26.28 5.34
C ALA A 271 16.26 -26.78 4.49
N GLY A 272 17.51 -26.43 4.80
CA GLY A 272 18.69 -26.86 4.05
C GLY A 272 18.95 -26.05 2.76
N ILE A 273 18.31 -24.90 2.59
CA ILE A 273 18.48 -24.01 1.44
C ILE A 273 19.35 -22.83 1.87
N THR A 274 20.42 -22.54 1.12
CA THR A 274 21.25 -21.36 1.36
C THR A 274 20.70 -20.16 0.59
N VAL A 275 20.16 -19.17 1.29
CA VAL A 275 19.73 -17.89 0.70
C VAL A 275 20.73 -16.81 1.08
N THR A 276 21.30 -16.15 0.06
CA THR A 276 22.16 -14.96 0.22
C THR A 276 21.36 -13.74 -0.17
N THR A 277 21.20 -12.80 0.74
CA THR A 277 20.45 -11.56 0.48
C THR A 277 21.35 -10.51 -0.18
N ARG A 278 20.81 -9.75 -1.13
CA ARG A 278 21.52 -8.70 -1.85
C ARG A 278 20.66 -7.46 -2.01
N GLY A 279 21.10 -6.35 -1.43
CA GLY A 279 20.50 -5.04 -1.67
C GLY A 279 20.85 -4.55 -3.09
N THR A 280 19.87 -4.15 -3.86
CA THR A 280 20.00 -3.58 -5.20
C THR A 280 19.50 -2.14 -5.18
N PRO A 281 20.22 -1.15 -5.77
CA PRO A 281 19.72 0.20 -5.84
C PRO A 281 18.53 0.25 -6.79
N GLY A 282 17.38 0.67 -6.26
CA GLY A 282 16.21 1.02 -7.04
C GLY A 282 15.74 -0.08 -8.01
N PHE A 283 15.05 -1.10 -7.51
CA PHE A 283 13.98 -1.63 -8.34
C PHE A 283 13.00 -0.47 -8.49
N PRO A 284 12.85 0.12 -9.71
CA PRO A 284 11.86 1.16 -9.89
C PRO A 284 10.55 0.60 -9.37
N GLY A 285 9.96 1.32 -8.41
CA GLY A 285 8.73 0.91 -7.74
C GLY A 285 7.76 0.33 -8.75
N VAL A 286 7.27 -0.79 -8.46
CA VAL A 286 6.62 -1.85 -9.17
C VAL A 286 5.45 -1.38 -10.04
N LEU A 287 5.70 -0.83 -11.19
CA LEU A 287 4.68 -0.61 -12.22
C LEU A 287 5.22 -0.80 -13.65
N ALA A 288 6.48 -1.19 -13.80
CA ALA A 288 6.90 -1.77 -15.05
C ALA A 288 6.69 -3.29 -14.94
N PRO A 289 6.20 -3.97 -15.99
CA PRO A 289 6.32 -5.42 -16.06
C PRO A 289 7.74 -5.75 -15.64
N LEU A 290 7.95 -6.80 -14.85
CA LEU A 290 9.28 -7.31 -14.54
C LEU A 290 9.93 -7.73 -15.86
N ASP A 291 10.12 -6.71 -16.72
CA ASP A 291 10.66 -6.81 -18.04
C ASP A 291 12.06 -7.40 -17.89
N GLU A 292 12.36 -8.28 -18.76
CA GLU A 292 13.67 -8.87 -18.99
C GLU A 292 14.79 -7.82 -18.96
N ARG A 293 14.51 -6.56 -19.34
CA ARG A 293 15.47 -5.44 -19.27
C ARG A 293 15.76 -4.97 -17.84
N ILE A 294 14.80 -5.06 -16.93
CA ILE A 294 15.00 -4.76 -15.50
C ILE A 294 15.82 -5.89 -14.88
N TRP A 295 15.49 -7.14 -15.19
CA TRP A 295 16.33 -8.27 -14.87
C TRP A 295 17.72 -8.14 -15.50
N LYS A 296 17.86 -7.64 -16.73
CA LYS A 296 19.16 -7.43 -17.42
C LYS A 296 20.04 -6.38 -16.73
N ARG A 297 19.48 -5.33 -16.18
CA ARG A 297 20.26 -4.28 -15.49
C ARG A 297 20.61 -4.62 -14.04
N SER A 298 19.71 -5.26 -13.32
CA SER A 298 19.88 -5.59 -11.88
C SER A 298 20.30 -7.04 -11.65
N ALA A 299 20.05 -7.91 -12.58
CA ALA A 299 19.95 -9.35 -12.43
C ALA A 299 21.09 -10.17 -12.99
N GLY A 300 22.20 -9.61 -13.37
CA GLY A 300 23.36 -10.48 -13.62
C GLY A 300 23.73 -11.36 -12.41
N THR A 301 22.97 -11.27 -11.29
CA THR A 301 23.43 -11.76 -10.00
C THR A 301 22.34 -12.17 -9.00
N VAL A 302 21.05 -12.12 -9.31
CA VAL A 302 19.97 -12.58 -8.40
C VAL A 302 19.05 -13.60 -9.06
N ASP A 303 18.63 -14.59 -8.27
CA ASP A 303 17.73 -15.67 -8.73
C ASP A 303 16.27 -15.31 -8.48
N ALA A 304 16.01 -14.52 -7.44
CA ALA A 304 14.70 -14.04 -7.05
C ALA A 304 14.79 -12.63 -6.48
N VAL A 305 13.66 -11.92 -6.47
CA VAL A 305 13.55 -10.57 -5.89
C VAL A 305 12.31 -10.46 -5.02
N LEU A 306 12.39 -9.60 -4.00
CA LEU A 306 11.21 -9.09 -3.31
C LEU A 306 10.63 -7.96 -4.14
N VAL A 307 9.31 -7.91 -4.22
CA VAL A 307 8.56 -6.86 -4.93
C VAL A 307 7.31 -6.52 -4.15
N ARG A 308 6.91 -5.24 -4.23
CA ARG A 308 5.65 -4.75 -3.69
C ARG A 308 4.76 -4.34 -4.85
N VAL A 309 3.51 -4.81 -4.87
CA VAL A 309 2.53 -4.50 -5.91
C VAL A 309 1.22 -4.06 -5.27
N SER A 310 0.72 -2.90 -5.67
CA SER A 310 -0.58 -2.39 -5.21
C SER A 310 -1.70 -2.90 -6.12
N MET A 311 -2.85 -3.19 -5.55
CA MET A 311 -4.05 -3.54 -6.32
C MET A 311 -4.47 -2.35 -7.19
N PRO A 312 -4.56 -2.51 -8.51
CA PRO A 312 -4.98 -1.44 -9.41
C PRO A 312 -6.49 -1.22 -9.41
N SER A 313 -7.27 -2.21 -8.99
CA SER A 313 -8.73 -2.23 -9.06
C SER A 313 -9.33 -2.97 -7.86
N ARG A 314 -10.60 -2.68 -7.57
CA ARG A 314 -11.41 -3.48 -6.63
C ARG A 314 -11.90 -4.78 -7.24
N ASN A 315 -11.84 -4.92 -8.56
CA ASN A 315 -12.24 -6.15 -9.24
C ASN A 315 -11.13 -7.20 -9.10
N PRO A 316 -11.42 -8.36 -8.49
CA PRO A 316 -10.40 -9.38 -8.25
C PRO A 316 -9.86 -10.01 -9.53
N ALA A 317 -10.67 -10.13 -10.59
CA ALA A 317 -10.21 -10.68 -11.87
C ALA A 317 -9.22 -9.74 -12.56
N GLU A 318 -9.54 -8.44 -12.64
CA GLU A 318 -8.65 -7.42 -13.18
C GLU A 318 -7.32 -7.38 -12.41
N THR A 319 -7.40 -7.35 -11.07
CA THR A 319 -6.20 -7.35 -10.21
C THR A 319 -5.34 -8.58 -10.44
N LEU A 320 -5.93 -9.76 -10.57
CA LEU A 320 -5.18 -11.00 -10.78
C LEU A 320 -4.43 -11.00 -12.12
N GLU A 321 -5.07 -10.57 -13.19
CA GLU A 321 -4.42 -10.51 -14.52
C GLU A 321 -3.36 -9.41 -14.59
N ASP A 322 -3.59 -8.27 -13.97
CA ASP A 322 -2.60 -7.21 -13.86
C ASP A 322 -1.38 -7.67 -13.06
N PHE A 323 -1.58 -8.38 -11.95
CA PHE A 323 -0.46 -8.96 -11.19
C PHE A 323 0.27 -10.03 -11.98
N ALA A 324 -0.43 -10.90 -12.69
CA ALA A 324 0.20 -11.91 -13.54
C ALA A 324 1.08 -11.26 -14.62
N SER A 325 0.60 -10.16 -15.20
CA SER A 325 1.36 -9.36 -16.17
C SER A 325 2.56 -8.65 -15.55
N LEU A 326 2.35 -7.91 -14.46
CA LEU A 326 3.39 -7.15 -13.76
C LEU A 326 4.51 -8.05 -13.22
N LEU A 327 4.15 -9.21 -12.67
CA LEU A 327 5.08 -10.17 -12.11
C LEU A 327 5.76 -11.06 -13.18
N GLY A 328 5.48 -10.82 -14.47
CA GLY A 328 6.06 -11.57 -15.57
C GLY A 328 5.70 -13.07 -15.57
N ILE A 329 4.51 -13.40 -15.04
CA ILE A 329 4.01 -14.76 -14.93
C ILE A 329 3.05 -15.07 -16.08
N THR A 330 3.16 -14.41 -17.20
CA THR A 330 2.35 -14.69 -18.38
C THR A 330 2.60 -16.14 -18.80
N THR A 331 1.64 -16.99 -18.52
CA THR A 331 1.51 -18.31 -19.12
C THR A 331 1.21 -18.12 -20.60
N SER A 332 1.65 -19.09 -21.43
CA SER A 332 1.52 -19.05 -22.90
C SER A 332 0.21 -18.45 -23.39
N MET A 333 0.20 -17.86 -24.60
CA MET A 333 -0.94 -17.18 -25.24
C MET A 333 -2.30 -17.93 -25.24
N ASN A 334 -2.37 -19.14 -24.70
CA ASN A 334 -3.57 -19.96 -24.51
C ASN A 334 -4.00 -20.09 -23.05
N ALA A 335 -3.39 -19.35 -22.10
CA ALA A 335 -3.82 -19.39 -20.71
C ALA A 335 -5.15 -18.64 -20.56
N TYR A 336 -6.07 -19.23 -19.81
CA TYR A 336 -7.38 -18.70 -19.53
C TYR A 336 -7.27 -17.29 -18.91
N TYR A 337 -7.60 -16.28 -19.72
CA TYR A 337 -7.82 -14.92 -19.24
C TYR A 337 -9.10 -14.91 -18.41
N VAL A 338 -9.03 -14.34 -17.21
CA VAL A 338 -10.18 -14.18 -16.34
C VAL A 338 -10.86 -12.84 -16.64
N ALA A 339 -12.07 -12.90 -17.19
CA ALA A 339 -12.82 -11.67 -17.49
C ALA A 339 -13.28 -10.98 -16.18
N PRO A 340 -13.50 -9.65 -16.19
CA PRO A 340 -14.02 -8.93 -15.02
C PRO A 340 -15.34 -9.49 -14.44
N SER A 341 -16.11 -10.21 -15.25
CA SER A 341 -17.37 -10.85 -14.86
C SER A 341 -17.25 -12.31 -14.45
N SER A 342 -16.02 -12.84 -14.34
CA SER A 342 -15.78 -14.24 -13.98
C SER A 342 -16.25 -14.56 -12.56
N SER A 343 -16.67 -15.81 -12.36
CA SER A 343 -17.06 -16.31 -11.05
C SER A 343 -15.87 -16.41 -10.08
N ALA A 344 -16.15 -16.42 -8.79
CA ALA A 344 -15.13 -16.60 -7.77
C ALA A 344 -14.35 -17.92 -7.93
N GLU A 345 -14.99 -18.98 -8.44
CA GLU A 345 -14.34 -20.28 -8.69
C GLU A 345 -13.38 -20.20 -9.87
N GLU A 346 -13.72 -19.51 -10.96
CA GLU A 346 -12.83 -19.30 -12.10
C GLU A 346 -11.60 -18.47 -11.69
N ILE A 347 -11.82 -17.40 -10.93
CA ILE A 347 -10.74 -16.57 -10.39
C ILE A 347 -9.81 -17.40 -9.51
N TYR A 348 -10.36 -18.19 -8.58
CA TYR A 348 -9.58 -19.06 -7.72
C TYR A 348 -8.77 -20.10 -8.52
N ASN A 349 -9.37 -20.75 -9.52
CA ASN A 349 -8.69 -21.74 -10.33
C ASN A 349 -7.52 -21.11 -11.09
N ARG A 350 -7.70 -19.90 -11.60
CA ARG A 350 -6.64 -19.13 -12.26
C ARG A 350 -5.52 -18.74 -11.30
N GLU A 351 -5.87 -18.23 -10.13
CA GLU A 351 -4.91 -17.88 -9.09
C GLU A 351 -4.11 -19.12 -8.64
N ARG A 352 -4.80 -20.24 -8.42
CA ARG A 352 -4.17 -21.52 -8.06
C ARG A 352 -3.18 -21.99 -9.12
N GLU A 353 -3.51 -21.89 -10.40
CA GLU A 353 -2.60 -22.21 -11.49
C GLU A 353 -1.31 -21.37 -11.39
N ILE A 354 -1.41 -20.08 -11.17
CA ILE A 354 -0.27 -19.17 -11.04
C ILE A 354 0.57 -19.53 -9.81
N VAL A 355 -0.06 -19.62 -8.64
CA VAL A 355 0.63 -19.83 -7.36
C VAL A 355 1.28 -21.21 -7.29
N SER A 356 0.69 -22.26 -7.87
CA SER A 356 1.22 -23.62 -7.87
C SER A 356 2.56 -23.76 -8.61
N THR A 357 2.93 -22.81 -9.45
CA THR A 357 4.25 -22.79 -10.12
C THR A 357 5.39 -22.40 -9.19
N HIS A 358 5.08 -21.81 -8.04
CA HIS A 358 6.02 -21.19 -7.10
C HIS A 358 6.99 -20.21 -7.78
N ARG A 359 6.64 -19.67 -8.95
CA ARG A 359 7.40 -18.59 -9.58
C ARG A 359 7.17 -17.26 -8.86
N VAL A 360 6.00 -17.12 -8.30
CA VAL A 360 5.65 -16.07 -7.32
C VAL A 360 5.28 -16.73 -6.00
N ILE A 361 5.84 -16.24 -4.92
CA ILE A 361 5.53 -16.67 -3.56
C ILE A 361 4.94 -15.46 -2.83
N PRO A 362 3.60 -15.41 -2.65
CA PRO A 362 2.96 -14.38 -1.84
C PRO A 362 3.44 -14.46 -0.38
N LEU A 363 3.73 -13.32 0.23
CA LEU A 363 4.25 -13.26 1.59
C LEU A 363 3.27 -12.59 2.55
N VAL A 364 2.97 -11.33 2.30
CA VAL A 364 2.09 -10.55 3.16
C VAL A 364 1.31 -9.51 2.35
N TRP A 365 0.08 -9.27 2.78
CA TRP A 365 -0.75 -8.16 2.36
C TRP A 365 -0.61 -7.00 3.34
N LEU A 366 -0.27 -5.83 2.84
CA LEU A 366 -0.01 -4.61 3.60
C LEU A 366 -1.14 -3.60 3.42
N PRO A 367 -1.58 -2.91 4.47
CA PRO A 367 -2.41 -1.72 4.35
C PRO A 367 -1.53 -0.53 3.97
N ARG A 368 -2.09 0.43 3.25
CA ARG A 368 -1.53 1.77 3.18
C ARG A 368 -1.87 2.51 4.48
N VAL A 369 -0.87 3.11 5.08
CA VAL A 369 -0.98 3.78 6.38
C VAL A 369 -0.71 5.27 6.24
N TYR A 370 -1.56 6.06 6.87
CA TYR A 370 -1.49 7.51 6.83
C TYR A 370 -1.49 8.08 8.25
N GLY A 371 -0.55 8.96 8.53
CA GLY A 371 -0.51 9.77 9.74
C GLY A 371 -1.24 11.08 9.53
N LEU A 372 -2.03 11.50 10.50
CA LEU A 372 -2.89 12.66 10.43
C LEU A 372 -2.72 13.55 11.65
N SER A 373 -2.58 14.84 11.46
CA SER A 373 -2.65 15.81 12.56
C SER A 373 -4.07 15.87 13.15
N ALA A 374 -4.17 16.41 14.35
CA ALA A 374 -5.45 16.61 15.01
C ALA A 374 -6.39 17.57 14.25
N ARG A 375 -5.87 18.39 13.35
CA ARG A 375 -6.61 19.36 12.54
C ARG A 375 -7.39 18.72 11.39
N VAL A 376 -6.88 17.63 10.80
CA VAL A 376 -7.45 17.01 9.61
C VAL A 376 -8.79 16.35 9.94
N ARG A 377 -9.81 16.66 9.14
CA ARG A 377 -11.17 16.11 9.22
C ARG A 377 -11.60 15.57 7.87
N ASN A 378 -12.54 14.62 7.92
CA ASN A 378 -13.17 14.01 6.75
C ASN A 378 -12.19 13.25 5.84
N TRP A 379 -11.09 12.71 6.43
CA TRP A 379 -10.19 11.84 5.72
C TRP A 379 -10.63 10.40 5.80
N THR A 380 -10.67 9.73 4.66
CA THR A 380 -10.86 8.27 4.55
C THR A 380 -9.77 7.72 3.63
N PRO A 381 -9.05 6.67 4.01
CA PRO A 381 -8.07 6.05 3.13
C PRO A 381 -8.72 5.59 1.83
N PRO A 382 -8.12 5.88 0.67
CA PRO A 382 -8.65 5.44 -0.61
C PRO A 382 -8.61 3.91 -0.73
N GLY A 383 -9.53 3.35 -1.48
CA GLY A 383 -9.49 1.94 -1.89
C GLY A 383 -8.54 1.70 -3.06
N PRO A 384 -8.39 0.42 -3.49
CA PRO A 384 -7.60 0.08 -4.67
C PRO A 384 -8.04 0.86 -5.92
N GLY A 385 -7.07 1.42 -6.63
CA GLY A 385 -7.31 2.24 -7.81
C GLY A 385 -7.98 3.59 -7.55
N GLU A 386 -8.19 3.97 -6.28
CA GLU A 386 -8.77 5.26 -5.92
C GLU A 386 -7.68 6.28 -5.56
N SER A 387 -7.96 7.52 -5.90
CA SER A 387 -7.13 8.67 -5.57
C SER A 387 -7.36 9.18 -4.15
N TRP A 388 -6.46 10.01 -3.63
CA TRP A 388 -6.63 10.68 -2.35
C TRP A 388 -7.82 11.63 -2.37
N PRO A 389 -8.83 11.48 -1.48
CA PRO A 389 -10.02 12.34 -1.46
C PRO A 389 -9.74 13.69 -0.76
N LEU A 390 -8.66 14.38 -1.14
CA LEU A 390 -8.23 15.61 -0.46
C LEU A 390 -9.14 16.80 -0.72
N ALA A 391 -9.95 16.78 -1.77
CA ALA A 391 -10.96 17.82 -2.01
C ALA A 391 -12.04 17.86 -0.92
N GLU A 392 -12.29 16.74 -0.26
CA GLU A 392 -13.28 16.62 0.83
C GLU A 392 -12.69 16.87 2.22
N VAL A 393 -11.37 16.95 2.32
CA VAL A 393 -10.68 17.20 3.59
C VAL A 393 -10.83 18.65 4.00
N TRP A 394 -11.11 18.88 5.28
CA TRP A 394 -11.13 20.22 5.87
C TRP A 394 -10.31 20.26 7.17
N LEU A 395 -9.88 21.47 7.53
CA LEU A 395 -9.03 21.71 8.67
C LEU A 395 -9.82 22.32 9.84
N ASP A 396 -9.67 21.72 11.01
CA ASP A 396 -10.23 22.23 12.27
C ASP A 396 -9.16 23.07 13.00
N GLY A 397 -9.55 24.24 13.46
CA GLY A 397 -8.66 25.18 14.15
C GLY A 397 -8.67 26.57 13.53
N PRO A 398 -7.88 27.51 14.06
CA PRO A 398 -7.77 28.83 13.48
C PRO A 398 -7.18 28.73 12.07
N VAL A 399 -7.77 29.43 11.12
CA VAL A 399 -7.22 29.61 9.77
C VAL A 399 -5.97 30.48 9.93
N GLU A 400 -4.77 29.91 9.69
CA GLU A 400 -3.58 30.73 9.56
C GLU A 400 -3.78 31.64 8.35
N ALA A 401 -3.86 32.96 8.59
CA ALA A 401 -3.91 33.93 7.51
C ALA A 401 -2.62 33.76 6.67
N VAL A 402 -2.77 33.56 5.37
CA VAL A 402 -1.66 33.60 4.42
C VAL A 402 -0.98 34.95 4.63
N SER A 403 0.22 34.95 5.18
CA SER A 403 1.03 36.16 5.27
C SER A 403 1.40 36.57 3.84
N ASP A 404 0.84 37.69 3.40
CA ASP A 404 1.07 38.32 2.09
C ASP A 404 2.49 38.96 2.08
N GLU A 405 3.54 38.14 2.34
CA GLU A 405 4.95 38.53 2.25
C GLU A 405 5.49 38.26 0.85
N GLY A 406 5.01 38.99 -0.12
CA GLY A 406 5.45 38.84 -1.52
C GLY A 406 5.19 40.04 -2.42
N LYS A 407 4.83 41.20 -1.84
CA LYS A 407 4.79 42.46 -2.60
C LYS A 407 5.72 43.51 -1.98
N LYS A 408 6.98 43.42 -2.35
CA LYS A 408 7.89 44.56 -2.44
C LYS A 408 8.87 44.36 -3.56
#